data_ab853dba7ff7a4c9d0d19e7aaa75d650
#
_entry.id   ab853dba7ff7a4c9d0d19e7aaa75d650
#
_cell.length_a   1.000
_cell.length_b   1.000
_cell.length_c   1.000
_cell.angle_alpha   90.00
_cell.angle_beta   90.00
_cell.angle_gamma   90.00
#
_symmetry.space_group_name_H-M   'P 1'
#
loop_
_entity.id
_entity.type
_entity.pdbx_description
1 polymer ?
#
loop_
_entity_poly.entity_id
_entity_poly.type
_entity_poly.pdbx_seq_one_letter_code
_entity_poly.pdbx_strand_id
1 'polypeptide(L)'
;GIIERKIKRMTEKNPIVCISYSHDSKEHQQRVFELSNKLRAEGIDCILDQYEDSPVEGWPRWMQKNIKSADFVLMICTSTYYKIVMGLEVEGKGHGVTWEGHLIYQELYDHGTKNKRFIPAIFSDGTNDMIPDPIKGSTFYNVDDRDQYDKLYWRLRGVKKTKPELGKLRELEPKPRKTMFFTSLIDPELWDK
;
A
#
# COMPACT_ATOMS: atom_id res chain seq x y z
N GLY A 1 26.27 -9.45 20.49
CA GLY A 1 25.91 -9.77 21.87
C GLY A 1 24.70 -8.98 22.38
N ILE A 2 24.42 -9.07 23.68
CA ILE A 2 23.30 -8.39 24.36
C ILE A 2 23.43 -6.86 24.27
N ILE A 3 24.65 -6.33 24.31
CA ILE A 3 24.92 -4.89 24.22
C ILE A 3 24.62 -4.37 22.82
N GLU A 4 24.99 -5.07 21.77
CA GLU A 4 24.69 -4.71 20.38
C GLU A 4 23.17 -4.73 20.10
N ARG A 5 22.45 -5.70 20.67
CA ARG A 5 20.98 -5.73 20.61
C ARG A 5 20.34 -4.56 21.37
N LYS A 6 20.94 -4.15 22.49
CA LYS A 6 20.47 -3.02 23.29
C LYS A 6 20.76 -1.69 22.61
N ILE A 7 21.93 -1.54 21.98
CA ILE A 7 22.32 -0.37 21.17
C ILE A 7 21.43 -0.30 19.92
N LYS A 8 21.19 -1.41 19.23
CA LYS A 8 20.29 -1.48 18.06
C LYS A 8 18.85 -1.09 18.42
N ARG A 9 18.37 -1.46 19.61
CA ARG A 9 17.05 -1.02 20.13
C ARG A 9 17.00 0.48 20.45
N MET A 10 18.11 1.10 20.81
CA MET A 10 18.16 2.53 21.16
C MET A 10 18.27 3.45 19.93
N THR A 11 18.55 2.90 18.73
CA THR A 11 18.70 3.66 17.48
C THR A 11 17.54 3.46 16.49
N GLU A 12 16.63 2.51 16.75
CA GLU A 12 15.43 2.32 15.93
C GLU A 12 14.37 3.35 16.31
N LYS A 13 14.23 4.39 15.49
CA LYS A 13 13.14 5.36 15.60
C LYS A 13 11.82 4.65 15.30
N ASN A 14 10.83 4.81 16.16
CA ASN A 14 9.48 4.32 15.91
C ASN A 14 8.92 4.94 14.64
N PRO A 15 8.37 4.15 13.70
CA PRO A 15 7.74 4.69 12.50
C PRO A 15 6.52 5.53 12.87
N ILE A 16 6.37 6.70 12.23
CA ILE A 16 5.23 7.58 12.39
C ILE A 16 4.23 7.29 11.27
N VAL A 17 3.01 6.93 11.62
CA VAL A 17 1.94 6.56 10.68
C VAL A 17 0.72 7.45 10.91
N CYS A 18 0.38 8.26 9.93
CA CYS A 18 -0.88 8.99 9.93
C CYS A 18 -2.01 8.10 9.38
N ILE A 19 -3.07 7.90 10.14
CA ILE A 19 -4.22 7.12 9.68
C ILE A 19 -5.26 8.06 9.08
N SER A 20 -5.56 7.84 7.80
CA SER A 20 -6.58 8.55 7.04
C SER A 20 -7.77 7.63 6.79
N TYR A 21 -8.96 8.07 7.16
CA TYR A 21 -10.19 7.29 7.03
C TYR A 21 -11.40 8.22 6.97
N SER A 22 -12.55 7.71 6.57
CA SER A 22 -13.82 8.43 6.58
C SER A 22 -14.69 8.02 7.77
N HIS A 23 -15.47 8.98 8.28
CA HIS A 23 -16.38 8.76 9.41
C HIS A 23 -17.70 8.12 8.94
N ASP A 24 -17.62 6.89 8.44
CA ASP A 24 -18.76 6.18 7.83
C ASP A 24 -19.85 5.85 8.85
N SER A 25 -19.44 5.31 10.00
CA SER A 25 -20.30 4.94 11.11
C SER A 25 -19.52 4.96 12.43
N LYS A 26 -20.20 4.86 13.56
CA LYS A 26 -19.55 4.72 14.87
C LYS A 26 -18.78 3.42 14.97
N GLU A 27 -19.31 2.33 14.43
CA GLU A 27 -18.64 1.03 14.37
C GLU A 27 -17.35 1.12 13.57
N HIS A 28 -17.39 1.78 12.42
CA HIS A 28 -16.19 1.97 11.59
C HIS A 28 -15.13 2.79 12.32
N GLN A 29 -15.52 3.90 12.95
CA GLN A 29 -14.61 4.72 13.76
C GLN A 29 -13.98 3.91 14.90
N GLN A 30 -14.76 3.06 15.57
CA GLN A 30 -14.26 2.18 16.63
C GLN A 30 -13.26 1.15 16.09
N ARG A 31 -13.52 0.53 14.95
CA ARG A 31 -12.57 -0.41 14.30
C ARG A 31 -11.24 0.26 13.95
N VAL A 32 -11.30 1.50 13.43
CA VAL A 32 -10.10 2.29 13.13
C VAL A 32 -9.33 2.63 14.41
N PHE A 33 -10.02 3.00 15.47
CA PHE A 33 -9.44 3.27 16.77
C PHE A 33 -8.72 2.03 17.35
N GLU A 34 -9.35 0.87 17.29
CA GLU A 34 -8.77 -0.40 17.74
C GLU A 34 -7.53 -0.80 16.93
N LEU A 35 -7.56 -0.63 15.61
CA LEU A 35 -6.42 -0.85 14.74
C LEU A 35 -5.24 0.06 15.12
N SER A 36 -5.52 1.34 15.32
CA SER A 36 -4.51 2.32 15.75
C SER A 36 -3.91 1.94 17.12
N ASN A 37 -4.74 1.59 18.09
CA ASN A 37 -4.28 1.17 19.40
C ASN A 37 -3.42 -0.10 19.34
N LYS A 38 -3.79 -1.06 18.51
CA LYS A 38 -3.00 -2.28 18.27
C LYS A 38 -1.62 -1.96 17.70
N LEU A 39 -1.56 -1.13 16.68
CA LEU A 39 -0.30 -0.69 16.07
C LEU A 39 0.57 0.08 17.08
N ARG A 40 -0.03 0.95 17.90
CA ARG A 40 0.69 1.67 18.96
C ARG A 40 1.24 0.74 20.03
N ALA A 41 0.47 -0.26 20.45
CA ALA A 41 0.93 -1.28 21.40
C ALA A 41 2.15 -2.06 20.86
N GLU A 42 2.30 -2.15 19.55
CA GLU A 42 3.42 -2.79 18.86
C GLU A 42 4.54 -1.82 18.45
N GLY A 43 4.49 -0.57 18.93
CA GLY A 43 5.56 0.42 18.75
C GLY A 43 5.48 1.28 17.49
N ILE A 44 4.35 1.28 16.78
CA ILE A 44 4.10 2.21 15.68
C ILE A 44 3.47 3.49 16.24
N ASP A 45 4.08 4.63 15.97
CA ASP A 45 3.55 5.93 16.41
C ASP A 45 2.42 6.38 15.48
N CYS A 46 1.21 5.87 15.73
CA CYS A 46 0.02 6.22 14.97
C CYS A 46 -0.52 7.60 15.39
N ILE A 47 -0.76 8.43 14.39
CA ILE A 47 -1.48 9.70 14.50
C ILE A 47 -2.91 9.46 14.03
N LEU A 48 -3.87 9.73 14.88
CA LEU A 48 -5.29 9.54 14.63
C LEU A 48 -6.07 10.73 15.18
N ASP A 49 -7.03 11.24 14.41
CA ASP A 49 -7.89 12.35 14.80
C ASP A 49 -8.64 12.10 16.11
N GLN A 50 -9.04 10.84 16.37
CA GLN A 50 -9.74 10.47 17.59
C GLN A 50 -8.88 10.60 18.87
N TYR A 51 -7.59 10.86 18.76
CA TYR A 51 -6.72 11.17 19.91
C TYR A 51 -6.68 12.66 20.24
N GLU A 52 -7.27 13.50 19.39
CA GLU A 52 -7.26 14.94 19.51
C GLU A 52 -8.68 15.47 19.79
N ASP A 53 -8.80 16.37 20.74
CA ASP A 53 -10.08 17.03 21.03
C ASP A 53 -10.28 18.27 20.16
N SER A 54 -9.25 19.12 20.07
CA SER A 54 -9.32 20.39 19.33
C SER A 54 -7.91 20.89 19.00
N PRO A 55 -7.39 20.58 17.83
CA PRO A 55 -6.06 21.07 17.44
C PRO A 55 -6.05 22.60 17.32
N VAL A 56 -5.04 23.23 17.93
CA VAL A 56 -4.88 24.70 17.99
C VAL A 56 -4.84 25.33 16.59
N GLU A 57 -4.21 24.66 15.63
CA GLU A 57 -4.10 25.07 14.24
C GLU A 57 -5.38 24.87 13.41
N GLY A 58 -6.40 24.22 13.98
CA GLY A 58 -7.60 23.73 13.28
C GLY A 58 -7.37 22.44 12.50
N TRP A 59 -8.47 21.69 12.31
CA TRP A 59 -8.43 20.36 11.67
C TRP A 59 -7.75 20.33 10.29
N PRO A 60 -8.01 21.27 9.37
CA PRO A 60 -7.37 21.26 8.07
C PRO A 60 -5.84 21.31 8.13
N ARG A 61 -5.30 22.23 8.89
CA ARG A 61 -3.84 22.38 9.04
C ARG A 61 -3.21 21.22 9.81
N TRP A 62 -3.91 20.72 10.82
CA TRP A 62 -3.49 19.55 11.58
C TRP A 62 -3.33 18.32 10.68
N MET A 63 -4.34 18.04 9.86
CA MET A 63 -4.31 16.92 8.91
C MET A 63 -3.18 17.09 7.89
N GLN A 64 -3.08 18.27 7.27
CA GLN A 64 -2.03 18.55 6.29
C GLN A 64 -0.62 18.36 6.85
N LYS A 65 -0.38 18.89 8.04
CA LYS A 65 0.90 18.76 8.75
C LYS A 65 1.24 17.30 9.01
N ASN A 66 0.30 16.53 9.54
CA ASN A 66 0.51 15.14 9.90
C ASN A 66 0.69 14.23 8.68
N ILE A 67 -0.07 14.45 7.60
CA ILE A 67 0.13 13.73 6.33
C ILE A 67 1.51 14.00 5.77
N LYS A 68 2.00 15.26 5.80
CA LYS A 68 3.31 15.61 5.26
C LYS A 68 4.47 15.10 6.10
N SER A 69 4.33 15.07 7.42
CA SER A 69 5.42 14.73 8.35
C SER A 69 5.53 13.25 8.68
N ALA A 70 4.47 12.47 8.49
CA ALA A 70 4.47 11.04 8.76
C ALA A 70 5.39 10.25 7.81
N ASP A 71 5.97 9.17 8.30
CA ASP A 71 6.73 8.24 7.47
C ASP A 71 5.81 7.50 6.50
N PHE A 72 4.59 7.18 6.95
CA PHE A 72 3.55 6.53 6.14
C PHE A 72 2.18 7.14 6.41
N VAL A 73 1.31 7.07 5.42
CA VAL A 73 -0.12 7.35 5.53
C VAL A 73 -0.88 6.07 5.27
N LEU A 74 -1.53 5.55 6.30
CA LEU A 74 -2.37 4.36 6.20
C LEU A 74 -3.79 4.80 5.85
N MET A 75 -4.24 4.45 4.66
CA MET A 75 -5.55 4.83 4.13
C MET A 75 -6.53 3.70 4.34
N ILE A 76 -7.52 3.89 5.21
CA ILE A 76 -8.57 2.91 5.46
C ILE A 76 -9.66 3.09 4.41
N CYS A 77 -9.64 2.25 3.39
CA CYS A 77 -10.48 2.38 2.22
C CYS A 77 -11.85 1.74 2.43
N THR A 78 -12.88 2.55 2.24
CA THR A 78 -14.29 2.17 2.18
C THR A 78 -14.94 2.79 0.96
N SER A 79 -16.18 2.43 0.62
CA SER A 79 -16.92 3.10 -0.46
C SER A 79 -17.05 4.60 -0.22
N THR A 80 -17.30 5.01 1.01
CA THR A 80 -17.37 6.43 1.37
C THR A 80 -16.02 7.12 1.22
N TYR A 81 -14.94 6.48 1.72
CA TYR A 81 -13.59 7.01 1.57
C TYR A 81 -13.19 7.19 0.11
N TYR A 82 -13.46 6.19 -0.74
CA TYR A 82 -13.24 6.27 -2.18
C TYR A 82 -13.94 7.48 -2.79
N LYS A 83 -15.24 7.65 -2.51
CA LYS A 83 -16.03 8.78 -3.04
C LYS A 83 -15.45 10.13 -2.60
N ILE A 84 -15.07 10.26 -1.33
CA ILE A 84 -14.47 11.49 -0.77
C ILE A 84 -13.16 11.82 -1.47
N VAL A 85 -12.24 10.86 -1.57
CA VAL A 85 -10.93 11.08 -2.20
C VAL A 85 -11.08 11.38 -3.69
N MET A 86 -12.01 10.71 -4.39
CA MET A 86 -12.27 10.93 -5.82
C MET A 86 -13.12 12.15 -6.10
N GLY A 87 -13.57 12.89 -5.08
CA GLY A 87 -14.38 14.10 -5.24
C GLY A 87 -15.82 13.82 -5.71
N LEU A 88 -16.33 12.61 -5.45
CA LEU A 88 -17.68 12.21 -5.79
C LEU A 88 -18.66 12.60 -4.68
N GLU A 89 -19.94 12.75 -5.02
CA GLU A 89 -20.97 13.06 -4.04
C GLU A 89 -21.19 11.90 -3.07
N VAL A 90 -21.33 12.24 -1.79
CA VAL A 90 -21.68 11.31 -0.71
C VAL A 90 -23.06 11.70 -0.18
N GLU A 91 -24.01 10.77 -0.23
CA GLU A 91 -25.35 11.00 0.28
C GLU A 91 -25.33 11.45 1.74
N GLY A 92 -26.11 12.52 2.04
CA GLY A 92 -26.26 13.06 3.41
C GLY A 92 -25.07 13.87 3.93
N LYS A 93 -24.01 14.05 3.16
CA LYS A 93 -22.89 14.93 3.50
C LYS A 93 -22.83 16.08 2.50
N GLY A 94 -23.02 17.32 2.97
CA GLY A 94 -22.92 18.51 2.12
C GLY A 94 -21.51 18.70 1.55
N HIS A 95 -21.36 19.70 0.67
CA HIS A 95 -20.12 20.02 -0.05
C HIS A 95 -18.86 20.29 0.83
N GLY A 96 -18.97 20.28 2.16
CA GLY A 96 -17.84 20.52 3.09
C GLY A 96 -16.89 19.34 3.29
N VAL A 97 -17.21 18.13 2.77
CA VAL A 97 -16.36 16.92 2.94
C VAL A 97 -15.18 16.89 1.95
N THR A 98 -15.12 17.83 1.02
CA THR A 98 -14.24 17.81 -0.14
C THR A 98 -12.78 18.16 0.18
N TRP A 99 -12.49 18.83 1.30
CA TRP A 99 -11.15 19.36 1.53
C TRP A 99 -10.12 18.28 1.89
N GLU A 100 -10.45 17.36 2.81
CA GLU A 100 -9.55 16.26 3.21
C GLU A 100 -9.31 15.29 2.06
N GLY A 101 -10.38 14.95 1.32
CA GLY A 101 -10.28 14.10 0.13
C GLY A 101 -9.44 14.75 -0.96
N HIS A 102 -9.59 16.04 -1.17
CA HIS A 102 -8.82 16.79 -2.15
C HIS A 102 -7.32 16.81 -1.79
N LEU A 103 -6.99 17.02 -0.51
CA LEU A 103 -5.63 16.98 -0.02
C LEU A 103 -4.98 15.60 -0.26
N ILE A 104 -5.68 14.52 0.10
CA ILE A 104 -5.19 13.16 -0.12
C ILE A 104 -5.02 12.89 -1.62
N TYR A 105 -6.00 13.24 -2.45
CA TYR A 105 -5.90 13.07 -3.90
C TYR A 105 -4.70 13.81 -4.49
N GLN A 106 -4.48 15.06 -4.09
CA GLN A 106 -3.37 15.87 -4.55
C GLN A 106 -2.02 15.26 -4.15
N GLU A 107 -1.87 14.84 -2.90
CA GLU A 107 -0.65 14.18 -2.41
C GLU A 107 -0.39 12.87 -3.17
N LEU A 108 -1.43 12.08 -3.48
CA LEU A 108 -1.32 10.87 -4.29
C LEU A 108 -0.90 11.18 -5.73
N TYR A 109 -1.47 12.24 -6.32
CA TYR A 109 -1.15 12.65 -7.69
C TYR A 109 0.29 13.16 -7.80
N ASP A 110 0.73 13.99 -6.87
CA ASP A 110 2.08 14.57 -6.86
C ASP A 110 3.18 13.52 -6.67
N HIS A 111 2.91 12.45 -5.94
CA HIS A 111 3.86 11.35 -5.73
C HIS A 111 3.84 10.30 -6.86
N GLY A 112 2.81 10.27 -7.71
CA GLY A 112 2.69 9.42 -8.89
C GLY A 112 2.92 7.93 -8.61
N THR A 113 3.44 7.21 -9.60
CA THR A 113 3.72 5.76 -9.53
C THR A 113 4.85 5.37 -8.56
N LYS A 114 5.60 6.34 -8.05
CA LYS A 114 6.69 6.12 -7.07
C LYS A 114 6.23 6.18 -5.62
N ASN A 115 4.92 6.18 -5.40
CA ASN A 115 4.36 6.23 -4.06
C ASN A 115 4.76 5.01 -3.22
N LYS A 116 5.48 5.25 -2.13
CA LYS A 116 5.80 4.25 -1.10
C LYS A 116 5.21 4.57 0.26
N ARG A 117 4.75 5.82 0.45
CA ARG A 117 4.28 6.33 1.73
C ARG A 117 2.80 6.07 1.98
N PHE A 118 1.98 6.14 0.93
CA PHE A 118 0.53 5.94 1.02
C PHE A 118 0.22 4.45 0.86
N ILE A 119 -0.32 3.85 1.91
CA ILE A 119 -0.57 2.41 1.99
C ILE A 119 -2.08 2.20 2.11
N PRO A 120 -2.73 1.61 1.09
CA PRO A 120 -4.13 1.25 1.19
C PRO A 120 -4.33 0.07 2.14
N ALA A 121 -5.36 0.16 2.97
CA ALA A 121 -5.82 -0.93 3.82
C ALA A 121 -7.34 -1.04 3.77
N ILE A 122 -7.83 -2.24 3.95
CA ILE A 122 -9.26 -2.53 4.05
C ILE A 122 -9.53 -3.39 5.27
N PHE A 123 -10.75 -3.35 5.77
CA PHE A 123 -11.28 -4.38 6.65
C PHE A 123 -11.87 -5.53 5.82
N SER A 124 -12.28 -6.63 6.46
CA SER A 124 -12.75 -7.83 5.76
C SER A 124 -14.02 -7.63 4.91
N ASP A 125 -14.79 -6.59 5.18
CA ASP A 125 -15.97 -6.17 4.41
C ASP A 125 -15.62 -5.24 3.23
N GLY A 126 -14.35 -4.85 3.08
CA GLY A 126 -13.85 -4.03 1.99
C GLY A 126 -13.43 -4.85 0.76
N THR A 127 -13.33 -4.15 -0.36
CA THR A 127 -12.88 -4.71 -1.64
C THR A 127 -11.87 -3.79 -2.33
N ASN A 128 -11.15 -4.32 -3.30
CA ASN A 128 -10.18 -3.55 -4.11
C ASN A 128 -10.82 -2.33 -4.81
N ASP A 129 -12.11 -2.38 -5.11
CA ASP A 129 -12.81 -1.27 -5.77
C ASP A 129 -12.96 -0.02 -4.88
N MET A 130 -12.75 -0.18 -3.58
CA MET A 130 -12.77 0.92 -2.62
C MET A 130 -11.44 1.69 -2.54
N ILE A 131 -10.42 1.22 -3.25
CA ILE A 131 -9.10 1.88 -3.28
C ILE A 131 -9.14 3.02 -4.30
N PRO A 132 -8.73 4.25 -3.92
CA PRO A 132 -8.68 5.39 -4.83
C PRO A 132 -7.88 5.12 -6.11
N ASP A 133 -8.38 5.59 -7.25
CA ASP A 133 -7.81 5.29 -8.56
C ASP A 133 -6.31 5.59 -8.70
N PRO A 134 -5.76 6.69 -8.14
CA PRO A 134 -4.33 6.99 -8.27
C PRO A 134 -3.41 5.92 -7.69
N ILE A 135 -3.89 5.12 -6.74
CA ILE A 135 -3.14 4.03 -6.09
C ILE A 135 -3.78 2.66 -6.30
N LYS A 136 -4.78 2.58 -7.17
CA LYS A 136 -5.36 1.30 -7.58
C LYS A 136 -4.29 0.46 -8.27
N GLY A 137 -4.10 -0.76 -7.80
CA GLY A 137 -2.97 -1.60 -8.23
C GLY A 137 -1.75 -1.55 -7.30
N SER A 138 -1.71 -0.67 -6.33
CA SER A 138 -0.73 -0.74 -5.23
C SER A 138 -1.02 -1.93 -4.33
N THR A 139 0.03 -2.42 -3.66
CA THR A 139 -0.15 -3.44 -2.62
C THR A 139 -1.02 -2.87 -1.49
N PHE A 140 -2.11 -3.56 -1.18
CA PHE A 140 -3.00 -3.22 -0.08
C PHE A 140 -3.10 -4.38 0.91
N TYR A 141 -3.63 -4.10 2.10
CA TYR A 141 -3.67 -5.06 3.19
C TYR A 141 -5.08 -5.13 3.79
N ASN A 142 -5.59 -6.36 3.94
CA ASN A 142 -6.74 -6.61 4.80
C ASN A 142 -6.24 -6.71 6.25
N VAL A 143 -6.54 -5.71 7.06
CA VAL A 143 -6.01 -5.62 8.43
C VAL A 143 -6.71 -6.54 9.43
N ASP A 144 -7.83 -7.15 9.05
CA ASP A 144 -8.49 -8.21 9.82
C ASP A 144 -7.85 -9.59 9.58
N ASP A 145 -7.16 -9.77 8.47
CA ASP A 145 -6.39 -10.97 8.18
C ASP A 145 -5.01 -10.90 8.85
N ARG A 146 -4.71 -11.89 9.69
CA ARG A 146 -3.47 -11.89 10.47
C ARG A 146 -2.21 -11.84 9.62
N ASP A 147 -2.16 -12.63 8.56
CA ASP A 147 -0.96 -12.70 7.70
C ASP A 147 -0.74 -11.40 6.94
N GLN A 148 -1.83 -10.76 6.48
CA GLN A 148 -1.76 -9.47 5.80
C GLN A 148 -1.43 -8.33 6.76
N TYR A 149 -1.95 -8.38 7.98
CA TYR A 149 -1.57 -7.45 9.04
C TYR A 149 -0.07 -7.54 9.36
N ASP A 150 0.46 -8.74 9.52
CA ASP A 150 1.89 -8.96 9.77
C ASP A 150 2.75 -8.44 8.61
N LYS A 151 2.32 -8.63 7.36
CA LYS A 151 3.00 -8.07 6.18
C LYS A 151 2.99 -6.54 6.17
N LEU A 152 1.86 -5.92 6.55
CA LEU A 152 1.78 -4.47 6.76
C LEU A 152 2.76 -4.02 7.83
N TYR A 153 2.77 -4.68 8.97
CA TYR A 153 3.65 -4.37 10.09
C TYR A 153 5.13 -4.44 9.68
N TRP A 154 5.54 -5.48 8.97
CA TRP A 154 6.92 -5.59 8.45
C TRP A 154 7.26 -4.46 7.49
N ARG A 155 6.33 -4.06 6.63
CA ARG A 155 6.51 -2.91 5.73
C ARG A 155 6.72 -1.62 6.52
N LEU A 156 5.91 -1.35 7.53
CA LEU A 156 6.03 -0.17 8.40
C LEU A 156 7.37 -0.14 9.14
N ARG A 157 7.88 -1.31 9.53
CA ARG A 157 9.20 -1.47 10.17
C ARG A 157 10.37 -1.45 9.18
N GLY A 158 10.11 -1.37 7.88
CA GLY A 158 11.16 -1.40 6.86
C GLY A 158 11.88 -2.75 6.74
N VAL A 159 11.28 -3.83 7.24
CA VAL A 159 11.85 -5.19 7.14
C VAL A 159 11.72 -5.69 5.71
N LYS A 160 12.84 -5.93 5.07
CA LYS A 160 12.89 -6.49 3.72
C LYS A 160 12.79 -8.02 3.77
N LYS A 161 12.11 -8.60 2.79
CA LYS A 161 12.18 -10.06 2.58
C LYS A 161 13.61 -10.49 2.31
N THR A 162 14.06 -11.55 2.97
CA THR A 162 15.34 -12.17 2.67
C THR A 162 15.32 -12.76 1.27
N LYS A 163 16.31 -12.43 0.48
CA LYS A 163 16.53 -12.97 -0.84
C LYS A 163 17.61 -14.02 -0.74
N PRO A 164 17.40 -15.25 -1.25
CA PRO A 164 18.50 -16.22 -1.31
C PRO A 164 19.70 -15.66 -2.08
N GLU A 165 20.88 -16.09 -1.73
CA GLU A 165 22.07 -15.74 -2.49
C GLU A 165 21.95 -16.25 -3.93
N LEU A 166 22.50 -15.48 -4.88
CA LEU A 166 22.50 -15.86 -6.27
C LEU A 166 23.45 -17.05 -6.47
N GLY A 167 22.88 -18.17 -6.91
CA GLY A 167 23.68 -19.34 -7.30
C GLY A 167 24.43 -19.12 -8.60
N LYS A 168 25.29 -20.08 -8.94
CA LYS A 168 25.96 -20.11 -10.24
C LYS A 168 24.96 -20.36 -11.38
N LEU A 169 25.26 -19.82 -12.54
CA LEU A 169 24.49 -20.13 -13.75
C LEU A 169 24.59 -21.64 -14.04
N ARG A 170 23.46 -22.24 -14.41
CA ARG A 170 23.44 -23.62 -14.90
C ARG A 170 24.13 -23.69 -16.23
N GLU A 171 25.06 -24.65 -16.40
CA GLU A 171 25.62 -24.96 -17.70
C GLU A 171 24.52 -25.46 -18.64
N LEU A 172 24.52 -24.96 -19.86
CA LEU A 172 23.56 -25.33 -20.88
C LEU A 172 24.30 -25.97 -22.06
N GLU A 173 23.83 -27.14 -22.47
CA GLU A 173 24.24 -27.70 -23.76
C GLU A 173 23.81 -26.75 -24.91
N PRO A 174 24.63 -26.59 -25.94
CA PRO A 174 24.25 -25.85 -27.14
C PRO A 174 22.96 -26.44 -27.71
N LYS A 175 21.96 -25.60 -27.95
CA LYS A 175 20.73 -26.07 -28.63
C LYS A 175 21.13 -26.59 -30.02
N PRO A 176 20.84 -27.87 -30.37
CA PRO A 176 21.09 -28.36 -31.69
C PRO A 176 20.30 -27.50 -32.68
N ARG A 177 20.97 -27.00 -33.71
CA ARG A 177 20.27 -26.38 -34.85
C ARG A 177 19.28 -27.43 -35.35
N LYS A 178 18.01 -27.10 -35.39
CA LYS A 178 17.05 -27.84 -36.23
C LYS A 178 17.53 -27.60 -37.67
N THR A 179 18.26 -28.56 -38.21
CA THR A 179 18.49 -28.63 -39.62
C THR A 179 17.13 -28.90 -40.21
N MET A 180 16.48 -27.88 -40.78
CA MET A 180 15.42 -28.14 -41.74
C MET A 180 16.07 -28.83 -42.88
N PHE A 181 15.96 -30.15 -42.95
CA PHE A 181 16.14 -30.85 -44.23
C PHE A 181 14.98 -30.37 -45.09
N PHE A 182 15.22 -29.41 -45.95
CA PHE A 182 14.47 -29.27 -47.18
C PHE A 182 14.76 -30.57 -47.93
N THR A 183 13.99 -31.62 -47.70
CA THR A 183 13.78 -32.64 -48.71
C THR A 183 13.18 -31.88 -49.88
N SER A 184 14.05 -31.54 -50.81
CA SER A 184 13.62 -31.04 -52.11
C SER A 184 12.62 -32.04 -52.68
N LEU A 185 11.39 -31.62 -52.79
CA LEU A 185 10.43 -32.19 -53.69
C LEU A 185 10.89 -31.83 -55.11
N ILE A 186 12.05 -32.37 -55.51
CA ILE A 186 12.40 -32.49 -56.90
C ILE A 186 12.08 -33.96 -57.17
N ASP A 187 10.87 -34.20 -57.61
CA ASP A 187 10.47 -35.45 -58.22
C ASP A 187 11.24 -35.56 -59.57
N PRO A 188 12.15 -36.52 -59.70
CA PRO A 188 12.93 -36.65 -60.92
C PRO A 188 12.13 -37.11 -62.19
N GLU A 189 10.84 -37.52 -61.96
CA GLU A 189 10.03 -38.05 -63.10
C GLU A 189 9.26 -37.01 -63.92
N LEU A 190 9.47 -35.70 -63.64
CA LEU A 190 8.79 -34.65 -64.38
C LEU A 190 9.55 -34.13 -65.64
N TRP A 191 10.68 -34.76 -66.04
CA TRP A 191 11.52 -34.27 -67.15
C TRP A 191 11.54 -35.17 -68.38
N ASP A 192 10.74 -36.25 -68.38
CA ASP A 192 10.58 -37.08 -69.59
C ASP A 192 9.12 -37.06 -70.08
N LYS A 193 8.75 -35.95 -70.76
CA LYS A 193 7.71 -35.91 -71.79
C LYS A 193 7.85 -34.67 -72.67
#